data_e584405fe461f368f1f711eb2da6d360
#
_entry.id   e584405fe461f368f1f711eb2da6d360
#
_cell.length_a   1.000
_cell.length_b   1.000
_cell.length_c   1.000
_cell.angle_alpha   90.00
_cell.angle_beta   90.00
_cell.angle_gamma   90.00
#
_symmetry.space_group_name_H-M   'P 1'
#
loop_
_entity.id
_entity.type
_entity.pdbx_description
1 polymer ?
#
loop_
_entity_poly.entity_id
_entity_poly.type
_entity_poly.pdbx_seq_one_letter_code
_entity_poly.pdbx_strand_id
1 'polypeptide(L)'
;MALVSYVLCAFLFLTPIHAFYLPGLAPVNYCKAGEDTGKSCKNEIPLFVNRLNTEESVIPFEYHHFDFCLSDETQSPVENLGQVVFGERIRPSPYRLKFLENVECQAVCTKSYRGTDPDSIKKLNLLKMGMALYYQHHWILDNMPVTWCYLVNEDGKVYCSTGFPMGCQLRSDMDTCTPIVNNIPNKVGAYYLFNHVDLEITYHSGKEEEWGVGFGDNEGRIISAKVKPASINHANPDHLDCNNRNLLEIPNTLLKDDKFSITYSYSVKFIKNNTIKWSSRWDYILESMPQTNIQWFSILNSLVIVLFLSGMVAMILLRTLHKDIARYNQMECGEDAQILEHPVRTNQIPRQIPEQSLYTQPVPGIVMGGVLPFGCIFIQLFFILNSLWSSQMYYMFGFLFLVFVILVITCSETTILLCYFHLCAEDYHWWWRAFLSSGSTAGYLFVYCCHYFVTKLNIEDAASTFLYFGYTFIMVFLFFLLTGTIGFMACFWFVRKIYSVVKVD
;
A
#
# COMPACT_ATOMS: atom_id res chain seq x y z
N MET A 1 35.11 -9.60 4.60
CA MET A 1 33.89 -9.60 5.44
C MET A 1 33.98 -8.60 6.59
N ALA A 2 35.06 -8.57 7.39
CA ALA A 2 35.20 -7.59 8.49
C ALA A 2 35.05 -6.12 8.04
N LEU A 3 35.64 -5.74 6.91
CA LEU A 3 35.59 -4.37 6.39
C LEU A 3 34.16 -3.92 6.01
N VAL A 4 33.36 -4.82 5.41
CA VAL A 4 31.95 -4.54 5.03
C VAL A 4 31.08 -4.42 6.29
N SER A 5 31.32 -5.24 7.31
CA SER A 5 30.62 -5.16 8.60
C SER A 5 30.95 -3.86 9.34
N TYR A 6 32.22 -3.44 9.32
CA TYR A 6 32.63 -2.15 9.93
C TYR A 6 32.08 -0.94 9.17
N VAL A 7 32.00 -0.99 7.84
CA VAL A 7 31.40 0.07 7.03
C VAL A 7 29.90 0.15 7.27
N LEU A 8 29.19 -0.99 7.39
CA LEU A 8 27.76 -1.01 7.69
C LEU A 8 27.47 -0.50 9.12
N CYS A 9 28.27 -0.90 10.12
CA CYS A 9 28.18 -0.37 11.47
C CYS A 9 28.52 1.13 11.53
N ALA A 10 29.55 1.58 10.83
CA ALA A 10 29.91 3.00 10.79
C ALA A 10 28.80 3.85 10.11
N PHE A 11 28.14 3.33 9.08
CA PHE A 11 26.98 3.99 8.45
C PHE A 11 25.77 4.09 9.38
N LEU A 12 25.52 3.10 10.23
CA LEU A 12 24.44 3.09 11.22
C LEU A 12 24.69 4.05 12.41
N PHE A 13 25.92 4.32 12.76
CA PHE A 13 26.27 5.16 13.92
C PHE A 13 26.66 6.61 13.60
N LEU A 14 26.89 6.97 12.33
CA LEU A 14 27.40 8.30 11.92
C LEU A 14 26.35 9.26 11.37
N THR A 15 25.10 8.85 11.22
CA THR A 15 24.06 9.81 10.86
C THR A 15 23.32 10.25 12.12
N PRO A 16 23.46 11.52 12.57
CA PRO A 16 22.50 12.07 13.49
C PRO A 16 21.13 11.95 12.80
N ILE A 17 20.18 11.29 13.45
CA ILE A 17 18.81 11.17 12.98
C ILE A 17 18.20 12.58 13.05
N HIS A 18 18.49 13.39 12.05
CA HIS A 18 17.67 14.55 11.77
C HIS A 18 16.32 14.03 11.32
N ALA A 19 15.25 14.55 11.91
CA ALA A 19 13.89 14.21 11.56
C ALA A 19 13.74 14.19 10.03
N PHE A 20 13.48 13.00 9.48
CA PHE A 20 13.35 12.80 8.04
C PHE A 20 12.00 13.35 7.61
N TYR A 21 12.03 14.51 6.96
CA TYR A 21 10.86 14.96 6.20
C TYR A 21 10.75 14.13 4.92
N LEU A 22 9.56 13.65 4.63
CA LEU A 22 9.31 13.05 3.31
C LEU A 22 9.79 14.03 2.24
N PRO A 23 10.71 13.64 1.34
CA PRO A 23 11.25 14.57 0.37
C PRO A 23 10.14 15.12 -0.51
N GLY A 24 9.97 16.43 -0.53
CA GLY A 24 9.11 17.12 -1.47
C GLY A 24 8.15 18.15 -0.88
N LEU A 25 7.89 18.23 0.43
CA LEU A 25 6.83 19.07 0.97
C LEU A 25 7.29 19.89 2.17
N ALA A 26 7.60 21.16 1.90
CA ALA A 26 7.83 22.13 2.96
C ALA A 26 6.54 22.36 3.76
N PRO A 27 6.64 22.52 5.10
CA PRO A 27 5.48 22.86 5.92
C PRO A 27 4.87 24.21 5.49
N VAL A 28 3.56 24.21 5.30
CA VAL A 28 2.82 25.42 4.91
C VAL A 28 2.23 26.08 6.16
N ASN A 29 2.47 27.37 6.29
CA ASN A 29 1.89 28.18 7.34
C ASN A 29 0.63 28.86 6.80
N TYR A 30 -0.45 28.78 7.56
CA TYR A 30 -1.73 29.39 7.22
C TYR A 30 -2.06 30.56 8.16
N CYS A 31 -2.72 31.59 7.63
CA CYS A 31 -3.18 32.76 8.38
C CYS A 31 -4.58 33.17 7.94
N LYS A 32 -5.30 33.89 8.82
CA LYS A 32 -6.62 34.43 8.52
C LYS A 32 -6.51 35.60 7.55
N ALA A 33 -7.48 35.73 6.65
CA ALA A 33 -7.53 36.84 5.69
C ALA A 33 -7.54 38.21 6.39
N GLY A 34 -6.72 39.17 5.92
CA GLY A 34 -6.67 40.56 6.42
C GLY A 34 -5.60 40.82 7.48
N GLU A 35 -4.83 39.81 7.90
CA GLU A 35 -3.68 39.99 8.78
C GLU A 35 -2.39 39.87 7.96
N ASP A 36 -2.02 40.89 7.23
CA ASP A 36 -0.73 40.98 6.54
C ASP A 36 0.40 41.22 7.57
N THR A 37 0.89 40.14 8.15
CA THR A 37 2.02 40.20 9.10
C THR A 37 3.39 40.20 8.40
N GLY A 38 3.45 40.44 7.08
CA GLY A 38 4.70 40.50 6.32
C GLY A 38 5.44 39.16 6.22
N LYS A 39 4.83 38.09 6.69
CA LYS A 39 5.33 36.72 6.60
C LYS A 39 4.64 35.97 5.46
N SER A 40 5.36 35.06 4.84
CA SER A 40 4.84 34.18 3.77
C SER A 40 3.86 33.14 4.35
N CYS A 41 2.64 33.54 4.69
CA CYS A 41 1.55 32.65 5.05
C CYS A 41 0.48 32.62 3.95
N LYS A 42 -0.26 31.51 3.85
CA LYS A 42 -1.34 31.34 2.89
C LYS A 42 -2.69 31.46 3.59
N ASN A 43 -3.62 32.17 2.95
CA ASN A 43 -4.98 32.30 3.42
C ASN A 43 -5.87 31.16 2.89
N GLU A 44 -5.66 30.75 1.64
CA GLU A 44 -6.43 29.68 1.00
C GLU A 44 -5.79 28.33 1.24
N ILE A 45 -6.62 27.36 1.61
CA ILE A 45 -6.22 25.97 1.80
C ILE A 45 -6.61 25.20 0.54
N PRO A 46 -5.64 24.73 -0.25
CA PRO A 46 -5.94 23.95 -1.45
C PRO A 46 -6.45 22.56 -1.05
N LEU A 47 -7.68 22.26 -1.47
CA LEU A 47 -8.25 20.93 -1.40
C LEU A 47 -8.15 20.30 -2.79
N PHE A 48 -7.55 19.12 -2.86
CA PHE A 48 -7.42 18.36 -4.09
C PHE A 48 -8.31 17.11 -4.06
N VAL A 49 -8.84 16.76 -5.20
CA VAL A 49 -9.59 15.52 -5.43
C VAL A 49 -8.73 14.54 -6.23
N ASN A 50 -8.80 13.27 -5.87
CA ASN A 50 -8.09 12.21 -6.56
C ASN A 50 -9.08 11.33 -7.34
N ARG A 51 -8.57 10.30 -8.01
CA ARG A 51 -9.40 9.27 -8.64
C ARG A 51 -10.33 8.61 -7.60
N LEU A 52 -11.45 8.10 -8.07
CA LEU A 52 -12.32 7.22 -7.28
C LEU A 52 -11.92 5.77 -7.51
N ASN A 53 -11.84 5.01 -6.45
CA ASN A 53 -11.59 3.56 -6.47
C ASN A 53 -12.59 2.83 -5.59
N THR A 54 -12.62 1.52 -5.74
CA THR A 54 -13.41 0.60 -4.93
C THR A 54 -12.64 -0.69 -4.74
N GLU A 55 -12.97 -1.46 -3.72
CA GLU A 55 -12.43 -2.79 -3.49
C GLU A 55 -13.12 -3.85 -4.37
N GLU A 56 -14.31 -3.56 -4.89
CA GLU A 56 -15.10 -4.47 -5.74
C GLU A 56 -14.70 -4.43 -7.22
N SER A 57 -13.95 -3.42 -7.65
CA SER A 57 -13.49 -3.27 -9.04
C SER A 57 -12.05 -2.78 -9.10
N VAL A 58 -11.27 -3.35 -10.02
CA VAL A 58 -9.88 -2.93 -10.26
C VAL A 58 -9.81 -1.63 -11.07
N ILE A 59 -10.92 -1.19 -11.66
CA ILE A 59 -10.95 -0.03 -12.57
C ILE A 59 -11.17 1.25 -11.76
N PRO A 60 -10.16 2.13 -11.62
CA PRO A 60 -10.35 3.45 -11.04
C PRO A 60 -10.98 4.40 -12.07
N PHE A 61 -11.83 5.30 -11.61
CA PHE A 61 -12.37 6.37 -12.45
C PHE A 61 -11.82 7.73 -12.02
N GLU A 62 -11.58 8.60 -12.99
CA GLU A 62 -11.26 9.99 -12.70
C GLU A 62 -12.49 10.73 -12.14
N TYR A 63 -12.25 11.76 -11.32
CA TYR A 63 -13.29 12.51 -10.64
C TYR A 63 -14.37 13.09 -11.57
N HIS A 64 -13.97 13.56 -12.77
CA HIS A 64 -14.89 14.12 -13.75
C HIS A 64 -15.81 13.09 -14.44
N HIS A 65 -15.52 11.80 -14.29
CA HIS A 65 -16.30 10.74 -14.94
C HIS A 65 -17.71 10.64 -14.35
N PHE A 66 -17.88 10.92 -13.06
CA PHE A 66 -19.15 10.81 -12.34
C PHE A 66 -19.99 12.10 -12.29
N ASP A 67 -19.83 13.02 -13.19
CA ASP A 67 -20.59 14.28 -13.26
C ASP A 67 -20.64 15.10 -11.96
N PHE A 68 -19.60 15.03 -11.13
CA PHE A 68 -19.45 15.88 -9.97
C PHE A 68 -19.15 17.35 -10.36
N CYS A 69 -19.20 18.27 -9.40
CA CYS A 69 -18.76 19.64 -9.60
C CYS A 69 -17.27 19.68 -9.94
N LEU A 70 -16.90 20.44 -10.94
CA LEU A 70 -15.51 20.62 -11.35
C LEU A 70 -15.02 22.02 -10.93
N SER A 71 -13.72 22.14 -10.69
CA SER A 71 -13.07 23.43 -10.48
C SER A 71 -12.82 24.12 -11.81
N ASP A 72 -12.85 25.44 -11.82
CA ASP A 72 -12.44 26.27 -12.95
C ASP A 72 -10.90 26.30 -13.10
N GLU A 73 -10.17 25.87 -12.07
CA GLU A 73 -8.72 25.83 -12.08
C GLU A 73 -8.23 24.62 -12.87
N THR A 74 -7.29 24.85 -13.77
CA THR A 74 -6.69 23.80 -14.64
C THR A 74 -5.33 23.30 -14.13
N GLN A 75 -4.72 23.99 -13.15
CA GLN A 75 -3.40 23.64 -12.64
C GLN A 75 -3.50 22.52 -11.62
N SER A 76 -3.10 21.33 -12.02
CA SER A 76 -2.89 20.20 -11.09
C SER A 76 -1.59 20.39 -10.31
N PRO A 77 -1.53 19.92 -9.05
CA PRO A 77 -0.29 19.90 -8.30
C PRO A 77 0.75 19.01 -8.98
N VAL A 78 2.02 19.27 -8.71
CA VAL A 78 3.10 18.41 -9.22
C VAL A 78 3.04 17.07 -8.51
N GLU A 79 2.76 16.02 -9.27
CA GLU A 79 2.75 14.63 -8.79
C GLU A 79 4.17 14.06 -8.79
N ASN A 80 4.51 13.28 -7.77
CA ASN A 80 5.77 12.55 -7.74
C ASN A 80 5.66 11.24 -8.56
N LEU A 81 6.81 10.64 -8.88
CA LEU A 81 6.84 9.41 -9.68
C LEU A 81 6.03 8.28 -9.06
N GLY A 82 6.04 8.15 -7.73
CA GLY A 82 5.26 7.14 -7.02
C GLY A 82 3.76 7.31 -7.23
N GLN A 83 3.25 8.53 -7.13
CA GLN A 83 1.84 8.85 -7.36
C GLN A 83 1.42 8.53 -8.80
N VAL A 84 2.26 8.85 -9.78
CA VAL A 84 2.00 8.55 -11.20
C VAL A 84 1.98 7.03 -11.44
N VAL A 85 2.95 6.29 -10.88
CA VAL A 85 3.03 4.82 -11.01
C VAL A 85 1.81 4.14 -10.40
N PHE A 86 1.31 4.64 -9.25
CA PHE A 86 0.08 4.14 -8.64
C PHE A 86 -1.19 4.61 -9.35
N GLY A 87 -1.06 5.38 -10.41
CA GLY A 87 -2.17 5.85 -11.23
C GLY A 87 -3.05 6.88 -10.50
N GLU A 88 -2.50 7.65 -9.57
CA GLU A 88 -3.19 8.78 -8.98
C GLU A 88 -3.50 9.84 -10.04
N ARG A 89 -4.61 10.56 -9.85
CA ARG A 89 -5.06 11.64 -10.73
C ARG A 89 -5.56 12.78 -9.87
N ILE A 90 -4.60 13.57 -9.38
CA ILE A 90 -4.85 14.66 -8.45
C ILE A 90 -5.25 15.90 -9.24
N ARG A 91 -6.42 16.46 -8.91
CA ARG A 91 -6.96 17.66 -9.53
C ARG A 91 -7.44 18.66 -8.47
N PRO A 92 -7.45 19.96 -8.76
CA PRO A 92 -8.04 20.95 -7.85
C PRO A 92 -9.54 20.67 -7.67
N SER A 93 -10.02 20.87 -6.45
CA SER A 93 -11.43 20.70 -6.11
C SER A 93 -12.23 21.98 -6.34
N PRO A 94 -13.54 21.90 -6.53
CA PRO A 94 -14.40 23.07 -6.58
C PRO A 94 -14.68 23.69 -5.20
N TYR A 95 -14.27 23.02 -4.12
CA TYR A 95 -14.49 23.47 -2.74
C TYR A 95 -13.43 24.50 -2.35
N ARG A 96 -13.87 25.72 -1.96
CA ARG A 96 -12.96 26.80 -1.58
C ARG A 96 -12.90 26.90 -0.06
N LEU A 97 -11.72 26.63 0.49
CA LEU A 97 -11.46 26.66 1.92
C LEU A 97 -10.56 27.84 2.28
N LYS A 98 -10.99 28.66 3.24
CA LYS A 98 -10.17 29.72 3.80
C LYS A 98 -9.86 29.45 5.27
N PHE A 99 -8.63 29.70 5.67
CA PHE A 99 -8.17 29.38 7.01
C PHE A 99 -8.94 30.19 8.07
N LEU A 100 -9.45 29.50 9.11
CA LEU A 100 -10.27 30.04 10.20
C LEU A 100 -11.60 30.71 9.79
N GLU A 101 -12.07 30.46 8.57
CA GLU A 101 -13.40 30.87 8.14
C GLU A 101 -14.35 29.65 8.24
N ASN A 102 -15.21 29.64 9.26
CA ASN A 102 -16.22 28.60 9.40
C ASN A 102 -17.35 28.85 8.40
N VAL A 103 -17.73 27.82 7.67
CA VAL A 103 -18.83 27.83 6.70
C VAL A 103 -19.89 26.85 7.18
N GLU A 104 -21.12 27.31 7.39
CA GLU A 104 -22.19 26.45 7.90
C GLU A 104 -22.85 25.63 6.78
N CYS A 105 -23.13 26.23 5.64
CA CYS A 105 -23.74 25.56 4.49
C CYS A 105 -23.53 26.39 3.22
N GLN A 106 -22.72 25.93 2.30
CA GLN A 106 -22.45 26.62 1.05
C GLN A 106 -22.65 25.70 -0.14
N ALA A 107 -23.38 26.19 -1.17
CA ALA A 107 -23.49 25.49 -2.43
C ALA A 107 -22.19 25.53 -3.20
N VAL A 108 -21.86 24.42 -3.87
CA VAL A 108 -20.75 24.30 -4.81
C VAL A 108 -21.25 24.45 -6.24
N CYS A 109 -22.17 23.58 -6.63
CA CYS A 109 -22.88 23.62 -7.91
C CYS A 109 -24.18 22.83 -7.86
N THR A 110 -25.07 23.09 -8.83
CA THR A 110 -26.29 22.32 -9.02
C THR A 110 -26.26 21.67 -10.39
N LYS A 111 -26.42 20.33 -10.42
CA LYS A 111 -26.55 19.52 -11.64
C LYS A 111 -28.01 19.21 -11.88
N SER A 112 -28.51 19.40 -13.10
CA SER A 112 -29.89 19.13 -13.47
C SER A 112 -29.97 18.07 -14.57
N TYR A 113 -30.86 17.11 -14.35
CA TYR A 113 -31.07 15.98 -15.23
C TYR A 113 -32.51 15.99 -15.75
N ARG A 114 -32.69 15.66 -17.03
CA ARG A 114 -33.99 15.59 -17.68
C ARG A 114 -34.23 14.21 -18.27
N GLY A 115 -35.46 13.69 -18.12
CA GLY A 115 -35.82 12.37 -18.65
C GLY A 115 -35.87 12.30 -20.19
N THR A 116 -35.93 13.44 -20.87
CA THR A 116 -35.88 13.53 -22.35
C THR A 116 -34.45 13.42 -22.92
N ASP A 117 -33.43 13.66 -22.09
CA ASP A 117 -32.04 13.71 -22.52
C ASP A 117 -31.32 12.38 -22.22
N PRO A 118 -30.89 11.62 -23.24
CA PRO A 118 -30.21 10.35 -23.06
C PRO A 118 -28.86 10.48 -22.31
N ASP A 119 -28.18 11.63 -22.43
CA ASP A 119 -26.92 11.89 -21.72
C ASP A 119 -27.17 12.05 -20.21
N SER A 120 -28.24 12.74 -19.81
CA SER A 120 -28.67 12.85 -18.43
C SER A 120 -28.99 11.49 -17.80
N ILE A 121 -29.65 10.60 -18.53
CA ILE A 121 -29.96 9.25 -18.08
C ILE A 121 -28.67 8.43 -17.91
N LYS A 122 -27.75 8.52 -18.85
CA LYS A 122 -26.45 7.84 -18.79
C LYS A 122 -25.64 8.27 -17.57
N LYS A 123 -25.57 9.57 -17.28
CA LYS A 123 -24.87 10.13 -16.11
C LYS A 123 -25.49 9.64 -14.79
N LEU A 124 -26.82 9.63 -14.67
CA LEU A 124 -27.48 9.10 -13.48
C LEU A 124 -27.26 7.59 -13.31
N ASN A 125 -27.28 6.82 -14.38
CA ASN A 125 -26.98 5.39 -14.31
C ASN A 125 -25.52 5.13 -13.91
N LEU A 126 -24.61 5.99 -14.34
CA LEU A 126 -23.21 5.92 -13.92
C LEU A 126 -23.04 6.20 -12.41
N LEU A 127 -23.73 7.22 -11.87
CA LEU A 127 -23.76 7.48 -10.43
C LEU A 127 -24.32 6.29 -9.64
N LYS A 128 -25.41 5.66 -10.12
CA LYS A 128 -25.97 4.45 -9.49
C LYS A 128 -24.98 3.29 -9.51
N MET A 129 -24.32 3.07 -10.64
CA MET A 129 -23.28 2.04 -10.76
C MET A 129 -22.14 2.30 -9.75
N GLY A 130 -21.67 3.55 -9.65
CA GLY A 130 -20.64 3.91 -8.68
C GLY A 130 -21.04 3.66 -7.23
N MET A 131 -22.30 3.94 -6.86
CA MET A 131 -22.82 3.64 -5.53
C MET A 131 -23.00 2.13 -5.30
N ALA A 132 -23.47 1.39 -6.31
CA ALA A 132 -23.65 -0.06 -6.23
C ALA A 132 -22.31 -0.82 -6.07
N LEU A 133 -21.24 -0.30 -6.64
CA LEU A 133 -19.87 -0.83 -6.56
C LEU A 133 -19.03 -0.16 -5.47
N TYR A 134 -19.63 0.61 -4.56
CA TYR A 134 -18.98 1.25 -3.41
C TYR A 134 -17.75 2.10 -3.76
N TYR A 135 -17.80 2.88 -4.86
CA TYR A 135 -16.74 3.81 -5.17
C TYR A 135 -16.57 4.88 -4.09
N GLN A 136 -15.32 5.16 -3.74
CA GLN A 136 -14.95 6.08 -2.67
C GLN A 136 -14.19 7.29 -3.23
N HIS A 137 -14.47 8.45 -2.63
CA HIS A 137 -13.70 9.67 -2.85
C HIS A 137 -12.40 9.62 -2.05
N HIS A 138 -11.32 10.07 -2.65
CA HIS A 138 -10.05 10.29 -2.00
C HIS A 138 -9.67 11.76 -2.16
N TRP A 139 -9.72 12.49 -1.06
CA TRP A 139 -9.40 13.90 -1.05
C TRP A 139 -8.09 14.13 -0.31
N ILE A 140 -7.34 15.16 -0.75
CA ILE A 140 -6.03 15.51 -0.21
C ILE A 140 -6.08 16.98 0.22
N LEU A 141 -5.73 17.23 1.48
CA LEU A 141 -5.65 18.56 2.06
C LEU A 141 -4.30 18.72 2.76
N ASP A 142 -3.55 19.77 2.42
CA ASP A 142 -2.19 20.01 2.94
C ASP A 142 -1.30 18.75 2.88
N ASN A 143 -1.33 18.04 1.74
CA ASN A 143 -0.59 16.80 1.47
C ASN A 143 -0.92 15.63 2.40
N MET A 144 -2.05 15.70 3.09
CA MET A 144 -2.60 14.61 3.88
C MET A 144 -3.91 14.12 3.28
N PRO A 145 -4.21 12.83 3.36
CA PRO A 145 -5.53 12.34 3.01
C PRO A 145 -6.57 12.86 4.00
N VAL A 146 -7.72 13.25 3.48
CA VAL A 146 -8.88 13.56 4.31
C VAL A 146 -9.46 12.24 4.82
N THR A 147 -9.67 12.12 6.13
CA THR A 147 -10.11 10.89 6.77
C THR A 147 -11.60 10.90 7.07
N TRP A 148 -12.26 9.78 6.85
CA TRP A 148 -13.62 9.53 7.28
C TRP A 148 -13.61 8.53 8.44
N CYS A 149 -14.14 8.97 9.59
CA CYS A 149 -14.18 8.16 10.79
C CYS A 149 -15.61 7.72 11.11
N TYR A 150 -15.80 6.44 11.36
CA TYR A 150 -17.08 5.84 11.69
C TYR A 150 -16.97 4.94 12.93
N LEU A 151 -18.08 4.81 13.64
CA LEU A 151 -18.16 4.02 14.85
C LEU A 151 -18.73 2.65 14.49
N VAL A 152 -18.02 1.58 14.86
CA VAL A 152 -18.54 0.21 14.72
C VAL A 152 -19.26 -0.16 16.02
N ASN A 153 -20.55 -0.44 15.89
CA ASN A 153 -21.41 -0.71 17.04
C ASN A 153 -21.03 -1.97 17.83
N GLU A 154 -20.38 -2.93 17.20
CA GLU A 154 -19.98 -4.18 17.84
C GLU A 154 -18.84 -4.01 18.85
N ASP A 155 -17.86 -3.15 18.54
CA ASP A 155 -16.64 -2.99 19.36
C ASP A 155 -16.58 -1.67 20.12
N GLY A 156 -17.47 -0.72 19.83
CA GLY A 156 -17.44 0.64 20.39
C GLY A 156 -16.18 1.44 19.99
N LYS A 157 -15.43 0.96 18.98
CA LYS A 157 -14.21 1.58 18.49
C LYS A 157 -14.47 2.46 17.28
N VAL A 158 -13.74 3.56 17.19
CA VAL A 158 -13.78 4.46 16.04
C VAL A 158 -12.71 4.01 15.05
N TYR A 159 -13.13 3.72 13.83
CA TYR A 159 -12.26 3.40 12.70
C TYR A 159 -12.23 4.58 11.73
N CYS A 160 -11.05 4.88 11.19
CA CYS A 160 -10.90 5.93 10.19
C CYS A 160 -10.34 5.35 8.89
N SER A 161 -10.95 5.75 7.77
CA SER A 161 -10.51 5.42 6.42
C SER A 161 -10.02 6.68 5.70
N THR A 162 -9.07 6.52 4.78
CA THR A 162 -8.57 7.60 3.92
C THR A 162 -9.47 7.89 2.72
N GLY A 163 -10.55 7.12 2.56
CA GLY A 163 -11.60 7.31 1.56
C GLY A 163 -12.95 7.37 2.20
N PHE A 164 -13.91 8.05 1.56
CA PHE A 164 -15.30 8.08 1.98
C PHE A 164 -16.24 7.77 0.80
N PRO A 165 -17.35 7.04 1.04
CA PRO A 165 -18.22 6.60 -0.03
C PRO A 165 -18.91 7.76 -0.74
N MET A 166 -19.12 7.63 -2.04
CA MET A 166 -19.88 8.61 -2.83
C MET A 166 -21.39 8.55 -2.58
N GLY A 167 -21.86 7.46 -2.03
CA GLY A 167 -23.26 7.18 -1.73
C GLY A 167 -23.42 5.74 -1.30
N CYS A 168 -24.65 5.31 -1.07
CA CYS A 168 -24.93 3.94 -0.68
C CYS A 168 -26.20 3.39 -1.39
N GLN A 169 -26.24 2.09 -1.54
CA GLN A 169 -27.42 1.34 -1.97
C GLN A 169 -27.94 0.50 -0.82
N LEU A 170 -29.24 0.60 -0.53
CA LEU A 170 -29.86 -0.25 0.48
C LEU A 170 -30.06 -1.66 -0.09
N ARG A 171 -29.28 -2.63 0.40
CA ARG A 171 -29.40 -4.07 0.07
C ARG A 171 -29.96 -4.82 1.29
N SER A 172 -30.61 -5.96 1.05
CA SER A 172 -31.16 -6.81 2.11
C SER A 172 -30.11 -7.54 2.94
N ASP A 173 -28.95 -7.76 2.37
CA ASP A 173 -27.86 -8.61 2.86
C ASP A 173 -26.64 -7.83 3.39
N MET A 174 -26.53 -6.55 3.07
CA MET A 174 -25.40 -5.72 3.51
C MET A 174 -25.88 -4.28 3.72
N ASP A 175 -25.96 -3.85 4.96
CA ASP A 175 -26.38 -2.51 5.32
C ASP A 175 -25.20 -1.54 5.36
N THR A 176 -24.79 -1.04 4.20
CA THR A 176 -23.68 -0.10 4.04
C THR A 176 -24.07 1.35 4.31
N CYS A 177 -25.38 1.60 4.40
CA CYS A 177 -25.89 2.94 4.67
C CYS A 177 -25.93 3.30 6.17
N THR A 178 -26.07 2.30 7.05
CA THR A 178 -26.27 2.49 8.50
C THR A 178 -25.19 3.28 9.22
N PRO A 179 -23.89 3.18 8.89
CA PRO A 179 -22.88 3.98 9.58
C PRO A 179 -22.98 5.50 9.33
N ILE A 180 -23.69 5.90 8.25
CA ILE A 180 -23.71 7.28 7.76
C ILE A 180 -25.08 7.91 7.95
N VAL A 181 -26.13 7.12 7.80
CA VAL A 181 -27.51 7.62 7.77
C VAL A 181 -28.31 7.00 8.90
N ASN A 182 -28.79 7.85 9.81
CA ASN A 182 -29.77 7.46 10.83
C ASN A 182 -31.18 7.49 10.22
N ASN A 183 -32.04 6.52 10.54
CA ASN A 183 -33.44 6.43 10.11
C ASN A 183 -33.65 6.26 8.59
N ILE A 184 -33.05 5.24 8.02
CA ILE A 184 -33.22 4.90 6.61
C ILE A 184 -34.64 4.35 6.40
N PRO A 185 -35.43 4.87 5.43
CA PRO A 185 -36.66 4.25 5.02
C PRO A 185 -36.39 2.83 4.47
N ASN A 186 -37.15 1.81 4.89
CA ASN A 186 -36.99 0.41 4.45
C ASN A 186 -37.35 0.22 2.95
N LYS A 187 -36.67 0.91 2.04
CA LYS A 187 -36.84 0.76 0.59
C LYS A 187 -35.66 0.00 0.01
N VAL A 188 -35.69 -1.32 0.02
CA VAL A 188 -34.66 -2.15 -0.60
C VAL A 188 -34.47 -1.76 -2.08
N GLY A 189 -33.23 -1.54 -2.50
CA GLY A 189 -32.89 -1.14 -3.87
C GLY A 189 -32.85 0.38 -4.12
N ALA A 190 -33.08 1.22 -3.10
CA ALA A 190 -32.96 2.67 -3.23
C ALA A 190 -31.48 3.10 -3.18
N TYR A 191 -31.17 4.16 -3.93
CA TYR A 191 -29.85 4.76 -4.02
C TYR A 191 -29.85 6.13 -3.33
N TYR A 192 -28.94 6.34 -2.38
CA TYR A 192 -28.76 7.59 -1.65
C TYR A 192 -27.41 8.17 -1.95
N LEU A 193 -27.38 9.33 -2.62
CA LEU A 193 -26.15 10.04 -2.94
C LEU A 193 -25.71 10.92 -1.79
N PHE A 194 -24.43 10.91 -1.44
CA PHE A 194 -23.85 11.85 -0.49
C PHE A 194 -23.40 13.12 -1.20
N ASN A 195 -24.29 14.09 -1.25
CA ASN A 195 -24.11 15.36 -1.93
C ASN A 195 -23.68 16.50 -0.98
N HIS A 196 -23.61 16.23 0.32
CA HIS A 196 -23.12 17.16 1.33
C HIS A 196 -21.92 16.58 2.09
N VAL A 197 -20.96 17.42 2.41
CA VAL A 197 -19.78 17.06 3.20
C VAL A 197 -19.55 18.06 4.32
N ASP A 198 -19.51 17.56 5.56
CA ASP A 198 -19.05 18.32 6.71
C ASP A 198 -17.54 18.11 6.88
N LEU A 199 -16.73 19.17 6.71
CA LEU A 199 -15.29 19.15 6.88
C LEU A 199 -14.91 19.70 8.25
N GLU A 200 -14.22 18.91 9.04
CA GLU A 200 -13.66 19.26 10.33
C GLU A 200 -12.13 19.32 10.22
N ILE A 201 -11.59 20.54 10.24
CA ILE A 201 -10.16 20.78 10.06
C ILE A 201 -9.53 21.12 11.40
N THR A 202 -8.59 20.29 11.85
CA THR A 202 -7.84 20.51 13.10
C THR A 202 -6.52 21.17 12.78
N TYR A 203 -6.19 22.24 13.55
CA TYR A 203 -4.95 23.00 13.36
C TYR A 203 -4.21 23.22 14.69
N HIS A 204 -2.88 23.40 14.57
CA HIS A 204 -1.98 23.74 15.66
C HIS A 204 -1.50 25.17 15.50
N SER A 205 -1.64 26.00 16.54
CA SER A 205 -1.29 27.43 16.49
C SER A 205 0.21 27.72 16.67
N GLY A 206 1.06 26.68 16.75
CA GLY A 206 2.51 26.85 16.97
C GLY A 206 2.90 27.22 18.40
N LYS A 207 1.95 27.30 19.32
CA LYS A 207 2.23 27.61 20.72
C LYS A 207 3.06 26.48 21.34
N GLU A 208 4.17 26.84 22.00
CA GLU A 208 5.14 25.90 22.60
C GLU A 208 6.06 25.17 21.59
N GLU A 209 5.98 25.49 20.30
CA GLU A 209 6.85 24.91 19.26
C GLU A 209 7.79 25.97 18.67
N GLU A 210 9.04 25.59 18.37
CA GLU A 210 10.05 26.51 17.81
C GLU A 210 9.63 27.17 16.49
N TRP A 211 8.89 26.43 15.65
CA TRP A 211 8.39 26.93 14.38
C TRP A 211 7.24 27.95 14.53
N GLY A 212 6.61 27.99 15.69
CA GLY A 212 5.52 28.91 16.01
C GLY A 212 5.99 30.21 16.65
N VAL A 213 7.30 30.40 16.84
CA VAL A 213 7.85 31.64 17.38
C VAL A 213 7.55 32.80 16.43
N GLY A 214 6.71 33.73 16.90
CA GLY A 214 6.25 34.87 16.12
C GLY A 214 4.96 34.66 15.33
N PHE A 215 4.24 33.54 15.54
CA PHE A 215 2.87 33.36 15.05
C PHE A 215 1.90 34.19 15.92
N GLY A 216 0.90 34.79 15.25
CA GLY A 216 -0.24 35.41 15.92
C GLY A 216 -1.28 34.38 16.35
N ASP A 217 -2.32 34.83 17.06
CA ASP A 217 -3.41 33.96 17.50
C ASP A 217 -4.22 33.32 16.33
N ASN A 218 -4.16 33.93 15.15
CA ASN A 218 -4.90 33.55 13.94
C ASN A 218 -4.00 32.90 12.88
N GLU A 219 -2.84 32.37 13.28
CA GLU A 219 -1.91 31.63 12.43
C GLU A 219 -1.80 30.17 12.90
N GLY A 220 -1.43 29.27 11.97
CA GLY A 220 -1.24 27.88 12.35
C GLY A 220 -0.88 26.95 11.19
N ARG A 221 -0.70 25.69 11.54
CA ARG A 221 -0.49 24.58 10.58
C ARG A 221 -1.58 23.54 10.75
N ILE A 222 -2.00 22.93 9.65
CA ILE A 222 -3.04 21.91 9.67
C ILE A 222 -2.45 20.58 10.18
N ILE A 223 -3.19 19.94 11.10
CA ILE A 223 -2.83 18.65 11.67
C ILE A 223 -3.63 17.53 11.01
N SER A 224 -4.96 17.70 10.91
CA SER A 224 -5.85 16.68 10.35
C SER A 224 -7.07 17.32 9.69
N ALA A 225 -7.64 16.61 8.73
CA ALA A 225 -8.90 16.93 8.12
C ALA A 225 -9.81 15.69 8.15
N LYS A 226 -10.96 15.82 8.79
CA LYS A 226 -12.00 14.78 8.86
C LYS A 226 -13.19 15.18 8.01
N VAL A 227 -13.79 14.21 7.34
CA VAL A 227 -14.99 14.40 6.55
C VAL A 227 -16.14 13.56 7.12
N LYS A 228 -17.33 14.13 7.13
CA LYS A 228 -18.58 13.40 7.41
C LYS A 228 -19.50 13.58 6.20
N PRO A 229 -19.59 12.56 5.33
CA PRO A 229 -20.50 12.62 4.20
C PRO A 229 -21.94 12.55 4.68
N ALA A 230 -22.83 13.28 4.01
CA ALA A 230 -24.26 13.27 4.29
C ALA A 230 -25.07 13.36 3.00
N SER A 231 -26.27 12.80 3.02
CA SER A 231 -27.25 12.92 1.95
C SER A 231 -28.30 13.94 2.33
N ILE A 232 -28.43 15.03 1.56
CA ILE A 232 -29.37 16.12 1.85
C ILE A 232 -30.15 16.49 0.59
N ASN A 233 -31.45 16.43 0.67
CA ASN A 233 -32.34 16.92 -0.39
C ASN A 233 -32.61 18.41 -0.19
N HIS A 234 -31.92 19.26 -0.97
CA HIS A 234 -32.13 20.70 -0.96
C HIS A 234 -33.39 21.06 -1.76
N ALA A 235 -34.47 21.40 -1.05
CA ALA A 235 -35.74 21.77 -1.68
C ALA A 235 -35.62 23.05 -2.54
N ASN A 236 -34.81 24.03 -2.09
CA ASN A 236 -34.55 25.27 -2.81
C ASN A 236 -33.06 25.48 -2.97
N PRO A 237 -32.53 25.64 -4.19
CA PRO A 237 -31.10 25.87 -4.43
C PRO A 237 -30.60 27.23 -3.88
N ASP A 238 -31.49 28.19 -3.68
CA ASP A 238 -31.17 29.54 -3.19
C ASP A 238 -31.18 29.66 -1.65
N HIS A 239 -31.88 28.76 -0.96
CA HIS A 239 -31.92 28.69 0.49
C HIS A 239 -31.55 27.27 0.96
N LEU A 240 -30.27 27.09 1.22
CA LEU A 240 -29.75 25.82 1.67
C LEU A 240 -30.00 25.64 3.17
N ASP A 241 -30.63 24.54 3.54
CA ASP A 241 -30.76 24.10 4.93
C ASP A 241 -30.00 22.76 5.09
N CYS A 242 -28.82 22.82 5.69
CA CYS A 242 -27.99 21.63 5.95
C CYS A 242 -28.31 20.95 7.29
N ASN A 243 -29.19 21.54 8.11
CA ASN A 243 -29.63 20.94 9.36
C ASN A 243 -30.74 19.92 9.13
N ASN A 244 -31.54 20.10 8.08
CA ASN A 244 -32.63 19.20 7.72
C ASN A 244 -32.10 18.08 6.83
N ARG A 245 -31.74 16.95 7.43
CA ARG A 245 -31.15 15.79 6.75
C ARG A 245 -32.20 14.90 6.06
N ASN A 246 -33.02 15.49 5.20
CA ASN A 246 -33.86 14.70 4.31
C ASN A 246 -32.99 14.04 3.23
N LEU A 247 -33.11 12.72 3.09
CA LEU A 247 -32.28 11.94 2.19
C LEU A 247 -32.54 12.28 0.72
N LEU A 248 -31.47 12.43 -0.06
CA LEU A 248 -31.54 12.56 -1.51
C LEU A 248 -31.55 11.18 -2.15
N GLU A 249 -32.73 10.69 -2.50
CA GLU A 249 -32.93 9.44 -3.22
C GLU A 249 -32.81 9.70 -4.73
N ILE A 250 -31.96 8.95 -5.43
CA ILE A 250 -31.90 8.99 -6.90
C ILE A 250 -33.00 8.11 -7.47
N PRO A 251 -33.91 8.65 -8.33
CA PRO A 251 -35.01 7.89 -8.91
C PRO A 251 -34.47 6.75 -9.80
N ASN A 252 -35.11 5.58 -9.71
CA ASN A 252 -34.72 4.43 -10.53
C ASN A 252 -34.92 4.66 -12.03
N THR A 253 -35.99 5.37 -12.39
CA THR A 253 -36.31 5.78 -13.78
C THR A 253 -36.80 7.21 -13.78
N LEU A 254 -36.28 8.04 -14.68
CA LEU A 254 -36.81 9.37 -14.95
C LEU A 254 -37.86 9.27 -16.05
N LEU A 255 -39.07 9.73 -15.78
CA LEU A 255 -40.11 9.89 -16.80
C LEU A 255 -39.75 11.04 -17.73
N LYS A 256 -40.30 11.07 -18.96
CA LYS A 256 -39.94 12.05 -19.99
C LYS A 256 -40.08 13.52 -19.56
N ASP A 257 -41.03 13.81 -18.68
CA ASP A 257 -41.34 15.17 -18.21
C ASP A 257 -40.65 15.52 -16.87
N ASP A 258 -39.97 14.55 -16.25
CA ASP A 258 -39.36 14.75 -14.93
C ASP A 258 -38.05 15.55 -15.04
N LYS A 259 -37.89 16.48 -14.11
CA LYS A 259 -36.62 17.18 -13.85
C LYS A 259 -36.12 16.77 -12.48
N PHE A 260 -34.90 16.29 -12.42
CA PHE A 260 -34.22 15.96 -11.19
C PHE A 260 -32.97 16.82 -11.04
N SER A 261 -32.76 17.42 -9.88
CA SER A 261 -31.60 18.26 -9.61
C SER A 261 -30.83 17.79 -8.37
N ILE A 262 -29.52 17.81 -8.47
CA ILE A 262 -28.60 17.49 -7.38
C ILE A 262 -27.80 18.74 -7.08
N THR A 263 -27.95 19.29 -5.87
CA THR A 263 -27.14 20.41 -5.40
C THR A 263 -26.08 19.88 -4.44
N TYR A 264 -24.81 20.12 -4.79
CA TYR A 264 -23.68 19.77 -3.94
C TYR A 264 -23.37 20.92 -3.00
N SER A 265 -23.17 20.60 -1.72
CA SER A 265 -22.93 21.59 -0.67
C SER A 265 -21.87 21.11 0.31
N TYR A 266 -21.31 22.03 1.09
CA TYR A 266 -20.32 21.71 2.10
C TYR A 266 -20.41 22.65 3.30
N SER A 267 -19.92 22.15 4.45
CA SER A 267 -19.71 22.93 5.67
C SER A 267 -18.26 22.76 6.14
N VAL A 268 -17.69 23.76 6.77
CA VAL A 268 -16.32 23.73 7.28
C VAL A 268 -16.28 24.24 8.70
N LYS A 269 -15.63 23.47 9.59
CA LYS A 269 -15.41 23.85 10.97
C LYS A 269 -13.94 23.70 11.33
N PHE A 270 -13.34 24.74 11.89
CA PHE A 270 -11.97 24.70 12.39
C PHE A 270 -11.92 24.40 13.89
N ILE A 271 -11.04 23.48 14.28
CA ILE A 271 -10.81 23.09 15.68
C ILE A 271 -9.35 23.29 16.03
N LYS A 272 -9.08 24.08 17.06
CA LYS A 272 -7.73 24.28 17.59
C LYS A 272 -7.35 23.11 18.49
N ASN A 273 -6.22 22.46 18.18
CA ASN A 273 -5.65 21.40 19.01
C ASN A 273 -4.12 21.56 19.05
N ASN A 274 -3.57 21.88 20.22
CA ASN A 274 -2.15 22.05 20.44
C ASN A 274 -1.52 20.83 21.14
N THR A 275 -2.29 19.79 21.43
CA THR A 275 -1.76 18.57 22.08
C THR A 275 -1.01 17.67 21.11
N ILE A 276 -1.42 17.68 19.83
CA ILE A 276 -0.80 16.89 18.78
C ILE A 276 0.24 17.75 18.07
N LYS A 277 1.49 17.32 18.10
CA LYS A 277 2.57 18.01 17.38
C LYS A 277 2.38 17.91 15.87
N TRP A 278 2.72 18.98 15.16
CA TRP A 278 2.64 18.96 13.68
C TRP A 278 3.50 17.86 13.04
N SER A 279 4.64 17.53 13.65
CA SER A 279 5.51 16.43 13.20
C SER A 279 4.86 15.05 13.32
N SER A 280 3.94 14.87 14.29
CA SER A 280 3.24 13.61 14.56
C SER A 280 1.87 13.51 13.87
N ARG A 281 1.56 14.40 12.94
CA ARG A 281 0.25 14.42 12.25
C ARG A 281 -0.07 13.14 11.47
N TRP A 282 0.96 12.40 11.04
CA TRP A 282 0.80 11.11 10.37
C TRP A 282 0.51 9.97 11.33
N ASP A 283 1.02 10.04 12.57
CA ASP A 283 0.82 9.00 13.58
C ASP A 283 -0.67 8.87 13.93
N TYR A 284 -1.39 9.97 13.97
CA TYR A 284 -2.84 9.99 14.19
C TYR A 284 -3.62 9.18 13.13
N ILE A 285 -3.21 9.26 11.85
CA ILE A 285 -3.82 8.47 10.78
C ILE A 285 -3.50 6.99 10.96
N LEU A 286 -2.29 6.68 11.41
CA LEU A 286 -1.84 5.30 11.63
C LEU A 286 -2.49 4.65 12.85
N GLU A 287 -2.68 5.38 13.95
CA GLU A 287 -3.31 4.85 15.17
C GLU A 287 -4.79 4.49 14.96
N SER A 288 -5.47 5.19 14.07
CA SER A 288 -6.88 4.92 13.76
C SER A 288 -7.10 3.69 12.86
N MET A 289 -6.02 3.07 12.35
CA MET A 289 -6.12 1.87 11.50
C MET A 289 -6.08 0.59 12.35
N PRO A 290 -7.01 -0.35 12.17
CA PRO A 290 -7.19 -1.50 13.07
C PRO A 290 -6.07 -2.54 13.04
N GLN A 291 -5.05 -2.40 12.18
CA GLN A 291 -4.10 -3.49 11.86
C GLN A 291 -2.68 -3.34 12.44
N THR A 292 -2.40 -2.34 13.28
CA THR A 292 -1.02 -2.05 13.72
C THR A 292 -0.41 -3.11 14.66
N ASN A 293 -1.21 -3.85 15.42
CA ASN A 293 -0.74 -4.73 16.48
C ASN A 293 -0.22 -6.11 16.02
N ILE A 294 -0.62 -6.59 14.84
CA ILE A 294 -0.32 -7.96 14.39
C ILE A 294 1.06 -8.08 13.70
N GLN A 295 1.60 -6.98 13.22
CA GLN A 295 2.82 -6.97 12.41
C GLN A 295 4.08 -7.37 13.18
N TRP A 296 4.20 -7.02 14.47
CA TRP A 296 5.35 -7.39 15.29
C TRP A 296 5.48 -8.90 15.46
N PHE A 297 4.37 -9.59 15.62
CA PHE A 297 4.36 -11.07 15.72
C PHE A 297 4.85 -11.73 14.44
N SER A 298 4.45 -11.20 13.30
CA SER A 298 4.85 -11.67 11.97
C SER A 298 6.35 -11.49 11.73
N ILE A 299 6.87 -10.30 12.07
CA ILE A 299 8.30 -9.98 11.95
C ILE A 299 9.13 -10.91 12.86
N LEU A 300 8.71 -11.10 14.12
CA LEU A 300 9.38 -11.98 15.07
C LEU A 300 9.43 -13.42 14.56
N ASN A 301 8.32 -13.95 14.05
CA ASN A 301 8.27 -15.30 13.49
C ASN A 301 9.24 -15.46 12.31
N SER A 302 9.26 -14.50 11.38
CA SER A 302 10.19 -14.51 10.25
C SER A 302 11.65 -14.42 10.70
N LEU A 303 11.95 -13.60 11.72
CA LEU A 303 13.28 -13.48 12.29
C LEU A 303 13.76 -14.81 12.90
N VAL A 304 12.89 -15.52 13.61
CA VAL A 304 13.22 -16.86 14.19
C VAL A 304 13.56 -17.85 13.08
N ILE A 305 12.78 -17.86 11.98
CA ILE A 305 13.07 -18.76 10.86
C ILE A 305 14.41 -18.39 10.21
N VAL A 306 14.70 -17.12 9.99
CA VAL A 306 15.99 -16.64 9.45
C VAL A 306 17.14 -17.09 10.35
N LEU A 307 17.05 -16.87 11.66
CA LEU A 307 18.10 -17.28 12.62
C LEU A 307 18.31 -18.80 12.61
N PHE A 308 17.24 -19.59 12.51
CA PHE A 308 17.33 -21.04 12.43
C PHE A 308 18.06 -21.49 11.14
N LEU A 309 17.67 -20.94 9.99
CA LEU A 309 18.32 -21.24 8.71
C LEU A 309 19.79 -20.79 8.69
N SER A 310 20.08 -19.58 9.19
CA SER A 310 21.46 -19.09 9.31
C SER A 310 22.30 -20.00 10.21
N GLY A 311 21.73 -20.48 11.31
CA GLY A 311 22.38 -21.46 12.18
C GLY A 311 22.68 -22.79 11.48
N MET A 312 21.75 -23.31 10.67
CA MET A 312 21.96 -24.52 9.88
C MET A 312 23.07 -24.33 8.82
N VAL A 313 23.03 -23.23 8.07
CA VAL A 313 24.06 -22.91 7.08
C VAL A 313 25.44 -22.74 7.73
N ALA A 314 25.50 -22.02 8.86
CA ALA A 314 26.74 -21.88 9.64
C ALA A 314 27.27 -23.24 10.14
N MET A 315 26.39 -24.11 10.64
CA MET A 315 26.76 -25.46 11.08
C MET A 315 27.35 -26.29 9.92
N ILE A 316 26.75 -26.24 8.74
CA ILE A 316 27.24 -26.91 7.55
C ILE A 316 28.64 -26.39 7.19
N LEU A 317 28.80 -25.07 7.10
CA LEU A 317 30.07 -24.46 6.75
C LEU A 317 31.18 -24.73 7.75
N LEU A 318 30.90 -24.67 9.05
CA LEU A 318 31.91 -24.82 10.10
C LEU A 318 32.20 -26.30 10.43
N ARG A 319 31.17 -27.13 10.48
CA ARG A 319 31.36 -28.51 10.98
C ARG A 319 31.64 -29.52 9.90
N THR A 320 30.95 -29.46 8.77
CA THR A 320 31.07 -30.43 7.70
C THR A 320 32.16 -30.02 6.73
N LEU A 321 32.03 -28.86 6.13
CA LEU A 321 32.95 -28.37 5.09
C LEU A 321 34.36 -28.13 5.63
N HIS A 322 34.49 -27.47 6.78
CA HIS A 322 35.81 -27.14 7.35
C HIS A 322 36.55 -28.43 7.82
N LYS A 323 35.85 -29.41 8.40
CA LYS A 323 36.46 -30.69 8.76
C LYS A 323 36.89 -31.51 7.55
N ASP A 324 36.06 -31.58 6.52
CA ASP A 324 36.38 -32.31 5.32
C ASP A 324 37.53 -31.65 4.55
N ILE A 325 37.52 -30.34 4.40
CA ILE A 325 38.59 -29.57 3.80
C ILE A 325 39.91 -29.71 4.63
N ALA A 326 39.83 -29.67 5.97
CA ALA A 326 41.00 -29.85 6.82
C ALA A 326 41.58 -31.26 6.69
N ARG A 327 40.72 -32.29 6.53
CA ARG A 327 41.16 -33.68 6.32
C ARG A 327 41.88 -33.88 4.98
N TYR A 328 41.34 -33.27 3.89
CA TYR A 328 41.99 -33.26 2.58
C TYR A 328 43.33 -32.53 2.60
N ASN A 329 43.41 -31.34 3.24
CA ASN A 329 44.63 -30.59 3.36
C ASN A 329 45.71 -31.27 4.22
N GLN A 330 45.34 -32.14 5.17
CA GLN A 330 46.26 -32.94 5.96
C GLN A 330 46.86 -34.15 5.18
N MET A 331 46.15 -34.67 4.21
CA MET A 331 46.65 -35.75 3.34
C MET A 331 47.68 -35.29 2.32
N GLU A 332 47.75 -34.00 2.03
CA GLU A 332 48.58 -33.40 0.97
C GLU A 332 49.70 -32.47 1.50
N CYS A 333 50.19 -32.62 2.74
CA CYS A 333 51.34 -31.90 3.21
C CYS A 333 52.63 -32.36 2.52
N GLY A 334 52.84 -32.04 1.27
CA GLY A 334 54.05 -32.21 0.50
C GLY A 334 54.00 -31.47 -0.81
N GLU A 335 54.74 -30.37 -0.86
CA GLU A 335 55.12 -29.54 -2.01
C GLU A 335 54.25 -28.35 -2.34
N ASP A 336 54.98 -27.24 -2.59
CA ASP A 336 54.60 -25.89 -2.92
C ASP A 336 53.49 -25.79 -3.99
N ALA A 337 52.24 -25.57 -3.58
CA ALA A 337 51.16 -25.28 -4.48
C ALA A 337 51.08 -23.77 -4.75
N GLN A 338 51.51 -23.33 -5.93
CA GLN A 338 51.13 -22.04 -6.47
C GLN A 338 49.60 -21.85 -6.41
N ILE A 339 49.13 -20.80 -5.80
CA ILE A 339 47.75 -20.42 -5.75
C ILE A 339 47.28 -20.07 -7.16
N LEU A 340 46.75 -21.06 -7.89
CA LEU A 340 46.08 -20.84 -9.17
C LEU A 340 44.67 -20.30 -8.89
N GLU A 341 44.29 -19.25 -9.60
CA GLU A 341 42.95 -18.63 -9.50
C GLU A 341 41.77 -19.65 -9.76
N HIS A 342 42.06 -20.71 -10.49
CA HIS A 342 41.16 -21.81 -10.76
C HIS A 342 41.90 -23.16 -10.59
N PRO A 343 41.81 -23.77 -9.40
CA PRO A 343 42.61 -24.98 -9.08
C PRO A 343 42.13 -26.26 -9.78
N VAL A 344 41.05 -26.25 -10.54
CA VAL A 344 40.45 -27.45 -11.11
C VAL A 344 40.56 -27.45 -12.64
N ARG A 345 41.23 -28.42 -13.22
CA ARG A 345 41.06 -28.78 -14.63
C ARG A 345 39.78 -29.54 -14.80
N THR A 346 38.82 -28.98 -15.56
CA THR A 346 37.58 -29.64 -15.90
C THR A 346 37.84 -30.84 -16.81
N ASN A 347 37.35 -32.04 -16.43
CA ASN A 347 37.38 -33.19 -17.29
C ASN A 347 36.33 -33.01 -18.40
N GLN A 348 36.67 -33.33 -19.64
CA GLN A 348 35.73 -33.19 -20.79
C GLN A 348 34.66 -34.29 -20.79
N ILE A 349 34.85 -35.40 -20.06
CA ILE A 349 33.88 -36.48 -19.95
C ILE A 349 33.01 -36.25 -18.71
N PRO A 350 31.70 -36.01 -18.88
CA PRO A 350 30.82 -35.82 -17.75
C PRO A 350 30.69 -37.13 -16.95
N ARG A 351 30.80 -37.02 -15.62
CA ARG A 351 30.61 -38.17 -14.71
C ARG A 351 29.16 -38.60 -14.73
N GLN A 352 28.90 -39.92 -14.70
CA GLN A 352 27.54 -40.42 -14.56
C GLN A 352 26.98 -40.10 -13.18
N ILE A 353 25.76 -39.52 -13.15
CA ILE A 353 25.05 -39.14 -11.93
C ILE A 353 24.41 -40.44 -11.38
N PRO A 354 24.62 -40.82 -10.11
CA PRO A 354 23.98 -41.97 -9.50
C PRO A 354 22.46 -41.79 -9.39
N GLU A 355 21.72 -42.89 -9.16
CA GLU A 355 20.27 -42.81 -8.93
C GLU A 355 19.96 -41.93 -7.74
N GLN A 356 19.10 -40.91 -7.98
CA GLN A 356 18.76 -39.90 -7.00
C GLN A 356 17.61 -40.35 -6.10
N SER A 357 17.70 -40.05 -4.80
CA SER A 357 16.60 -40.23 -3.86
C SER A 357 15.41 -39.29 -4.21
N LEU A 358 14.22 -39.62 -3.72
CA LEU A 358 13.01 -38.80 -4.00
C LEU A 358 13.20 -37.32 -3.72
N TYR A 359 13.94 -36.97 -2.65
CA TYR A 359 14.15 -35.57 -2.24
C TYR A 359 15.20 -34.83 -3.06
N THR A 360 16.12 -35.54 -3.69
CA THR A 360 17.17 -35.00 -4.56
C THR A 360 16.75 -34.95 -6.03
N GLN A 361 15.57 -35.47 -6.38
CA GLN A 361 15.00 -35.32 -7.71
C GLN A 361 14.68 -33.85 -8.03
N PRO A 362 14.72 -33.42 -9.32
CA PRO A 362 14.58 -32.04 -9.69
C PRO A 362 13.23 -31.41 -9.28
N VAL A 363 12.12 -32.12 -9.53
CA VAL A 363 10.78 -31.55 -9.26
C VAL A 363 10.48 -31.42 -7.77
N PRO A 364 10.64 -32.45 -6.93
CA PRO A 364 10.44 -32.29 -5.48
C PRO A 364 11.39 -31.26 -4.85
N GLY A 365 12.65 -31.22 -5.27
CA GLY A 365 13.62 -30.24 -4.79
C GLY A 365 13.24 -28.80 -5.12
N ILE A 366 12.73 -28.52 -6.33
CA ILE A 366 12.25 -27.22 -6.73
C ILE A 366 11.02 -26.82 -5.90
N VAL A 367 10.07 -27.71 -5.72
CA VAL A 367 8.86 -27.45 -4.94
C VAL A 367 9.22 -27.14 -3.48
N MET A 368 10.07 -27.95 -2.85
CA MET A 368 10.48 -27.73 -1.46
C MET A 368 11.27 -26.42 -1.26
N GLY A 369 12.07 -26.02 -2.25
CA GLY A 369 12.90 -24.82 -2.16
C GLY A 369 12.13 -23.51 -2.00
N GLY A 370 10.92 -23.43 -2.53
CA GLY A 370 10.07 -22.24 -2.42
C GLY A 370 9.20 -22.18 -1.16
N VAL A 371 8.99 -23.31 -0.47
CA VAL A 371 8.08 -23.37 0.70
C VAL A 371 8.58 -22.49 1.84
N LEU A 372 9.87 -22.60 2.21
CA LEU A 372 10.43 -21.87 3.33
C LEU A 372 10.47 -20.34 3.10
N PRO A 373 11.01 -19.84 1.97
CA PRO A 373 10.97 -18.40 1.69
C PRO A 373 9.54 -17.84 1.62
N PHE A 374 8.62 -18.59 1.00
CA PHE A 374 7.22 -18.19 0.97
C PHE A 374 6.58 -18.18 2.36
N GLY A 375 6.85 -19.19 3.19
CA GLY A 375 6.36 -19.25 4.56
C GLY A 375 6.81 -18.08 5.42
N CYS A 376 8.04 -17.60 5.21
CA CYS A 376 8.56 -16.41 5.92
C CYS A 376 7.83 -15.13 5.57
N ILE A 377 7.35 -14.98 4.34
CA ILE A 377 6.70 -13.75 3.87
C ILE A 377 5.17 -13.86 3.80
N PHE A 378 4.61 -15.05 4.04
CA PHE A 378 3.18 -15.33 3.85
C PHE A 378 2.27 -14.37 4.62
N ILE A 379 2.54 -14.15 5.90
CA ILE A 379 1.72 -13.28 6.74
C ILE A 379 1.89 -11.81 6.32
N GLN A 380 3.13 -11.41 6.03
CA GLN A 380 3.43 -10.06 5.56
C GLN A 380 2.78 -9.77 4.21
N LEU A 381 2.72 -10.77 3.34
CA LEU A 381 2.08 -10.65 2.04
C LEU A 381 0.58 -10.38 2.16
N PHE A 382 -0.09 -11.01 3.11
CA PHE A 382 -1.50 -10.71 3.41
C PHE A 382 -1.69 -9.23 3.75
N PHE A 383 -0.84 -8.67 4.63
CA PHE A 383 -0.92 -7.25 4.98
C PHE A 383 -0.58 -6.32 3.81
N ILE A 384 0.40 -6.69 2.98
CA ILE A 384 0.76 -5.92 1.78
C ILE A 384 -0.42 -5.88 0.80
N LEU A 385 -1.03 -7.02 0.50
CA LEU A 385 -2.19 -7.07 -0.41
C LEU A 385 -3.38 -6.28 0.16
N ASN A 386 -3.68 -6.46 1.43
CA ASN A 386 -4.77 -5.71 2.06
C ASN A 386 -4.51 -4.20 2.05
N SER A 387 -3.29 -3.76 2.35
CA SER A 387 -2.91 -2.34 2.30
C SER A 387 -2.94 -1.78 0.88
N LEU A 388 -2.59 -2.57 -0.13
CA LEU A 388 -2.64 -2.18 -1.53
C LEU A 388 -4.08 -1.93 -2.00
N TRP A 389 -5.01 -2.82 -1.63
CA TRP A 389 -6.42 -2.70 -1.99
C TRP A 389 -7.14 -1.60 -1.21
N SER A 390 -6.79 -1.41 0.07
CA SER A 390 -7.36 -0.35 0.91
C SER A 390 -6.73 1.02 0.69
N SER A 391 -5.84 1.17 -0.29
CA SER A 391 -5.12 2.43 -0.63
C SER A 391 -4.30 3.01 0.54
N GLN A 392 -3.84 2.18 1.46
CA GLN A 392 -3.06 2.55 2.66
C GLN A 392 -1.55 2.53 2.40
N MET A 393 -1.10 3.25 1.38
CA MET A 393 0.24 3.11 0.80
C MET A 393 1.38 3.60 1.72
N TYR A 394 1.14 4.61 2.55
CA TYR A 394 2.21 5.24 3.35
C TYR A 394 2.81 4.31 4.39
N TYR A 395 2.01 3.44 4.96
CA TYR A 395 2.44 2.47 5.97
C TYR A 395 3.28 1.33 5.38
N MET A 396 3.13 1.07 4.09
CA MET A 396 3.64 -0.11 3.43
C MET A 396 5.15 -0.05 3.11
N PHE A 397 5.71 1.15 2.86
CA PHE A 397 7.08 1.24 2.32
C PHE A 397 8.17 0.71 3.26
N GLY A 398 8.18 1.11 4.53
CA GLY A 398 9.17 0.62 5.50
C GLY A 398 9.03 -0.87 5.75
N PHE A 399 7.80 -1.34 5.84
CA PHE A 399 7.47 -2.74 6.02
C PHE A 399 7.84 -3.58 4.79
N LEU A 400 7.59 -3.09 3.58
CA LEU A 400 7.95 -3.75 2.34
C LEU A 400 9.47 -3.95 2.21
N PHE A 401 10.28 -2.95 2.59
CA PHE A 401 11.72 -3.06 2.60
C PHE A 401 12.22 -4.14 3.56
N LEU A 402 11.67 -4.20 4.78
CA LEU A 402 12.02 -5.24 5.75
C LEU A 402 11.67 -6.65 5.24
N VAL A 403 10.48 -6.82 4.66
CA VAL A 403 10.03 -8.07 4.05
C VAL A 403 10.95 -8.48 2.90
N PHE A 404 11.38 -7.53 2.08
CA PHE A 404 12.33 -7.78 1.00
C PHE A 404 13.69 -8.27 1.53
N VAL A 405 14.23 -7.66 2.58
CA VAL A 405 15.48 -8.12 3.20
C VAL A 405 15.35 -9.54 3.74
N ILE A 406 14.27 -9.86 4.46
CA ILE A 406 13.97 -11.20 4.96
C ILE A 406 13.89 -12.21 3.80
N LEU A 407 13.21 -11.84 2.71
CA LEU A 407 13.09 -12.68 1.51
C LEU A 407 14.46 -12.97 0.88
N VAL A 408 15.31 -11.95 0.70
CA VAL A 408 16.67 -12.13 0.13
C VAL A 408 17.49 -13.09 0.97
N ILE A 409 17.47 -12.95 2.29
CA ILE A 409 18.21 -13.81 3.20
C ILE A 409 17.67 -15.26 3.13
N THR A 410 16.36 -15.45 3.26
CA THR A 410 15.76 -16.79 3.28
C THR A 410 15.88 -17.52 1.94
N CYS A 411 15.73 -16.81 0.80
CA CYS A 411 15.98 -17.38 -0.52
C CYS A 411 17.44 -17.83 -0.67
N SER A 412 18.40 -17.01 -0.25
CA SER A 412 19.82 -17.33 -0.33
C SER A 412 20.18 -18.53 0.52
N GLU A 413 19.76 -18.55 1.78
CA GLU A 413 20.07 -19.61 2.73
C GLU A 413 19.43 -20.97 2.34
N THR A 414 18.15 -20.95 1.95
CA THR A 414 17.45 -22.16 1.51
C THR A 414 18.08 -22.74 0.25
N THR A 415 18.45 -21.87 -0.70
CA THR A 415 19.04 -22.32 -1.96
C THR A 415 20.46 -22.88 -1.76
N ILE A 416 21.27 -22.27 -0.90
CA ILE A 416 22.60 -22.77 -0.51
C ILE A 416 22.46 -24.16 0.13
N LEU A 417 21.51 -24.31 1.06
CA LEU A 417 21.26 -25.59 1.74
C LEU A 417 20.90 -26.69 0.75
N LEU A 418 19.97 -26.44 -0.17
CA LEU A 418 19.57 -27.40 -1.20
C LEU A 418 20.71 -27.67 -2.17
N CYS A 419 21.48 -26.68 -2.58
CA CYS A 419 22.66 -26.85 -3.43
C CYS A 419 23.70 -27.76 -2.77
N TYR A 420 23.96 -27.59 -1.47
CA TYR A 420 24.85 -28.47 -0.71
C TYR A 420 24.39 -29.93 -0.74
N PHE A 421 23.10 -30.21 -0.49
CA PHE A 421 22.56 -31.56 -0.55
C PHE A 421 22.65 -32.18 -1.96
N HIS A 422 22.43 -31.38 -3.02
CA HIS A 422 22.60 -31.85 -4.40
C HIS A 422 24.06 -32.16 -4.72
N LEU A 423 25.00 -31.36 -4.28
CA LEU A 423 26.43 -31.64 -4.46
C LEU A 423 26.85 -32.90 -3.68
N CYS A 424 26.33 -33.09 -2.45
CA CYS A 424 26.56 -34.30 -1.68
C CYS A 424 25.98 -35.58 -2.34
N ALA A 425 24.92 -35.43 -3.12
CA ALA A 425 24.31 -36.50 -3.93
C ALA A 425 25.02 -36.69 -5.29
N GLU A 426 26.21 -36.12 -5.47
CA GLU A 426 27.04 -36.18 -6.69
C GLU A 426 26.36 -35.62 -7.94
N ASP A 427 25.37 -34.74 -7.80
CA ASP A 427 24.72 -34.07 -8.91
C ASP A 427 25.32 -32.68 -9.14
N TYR A 428 26.01 -32.52 -10.27
CA TYR A 428 26.73 -31.29 -10.61
C TYR A 428 25.88 -30.22 -11.33
N HIS A 429 24.60 -30.54 -11.68
CA HIS A 429 23.71 -29.61 -12.37
C HIS A 429 23.04 -28.61 -11.42
N TRP A 430 23.83 -27.88 -10.63
CA TRP A 430 23.34 -26.99 -9.59
C TRP A 430 22.69 -25.70 -10.13
N TRP A 431 23.13 -25.17 -11.30
CA TRP A 431 22.77 -23.82 -11.76
C TRP A 431 21.30 -23.65 -12.06
N TRP A 432 20.68 -24.49 -12.91
CA TRP A 432 19.25 -24.42 -13.21
C TRP A 432 18.40 -24.79 -12.00
N ARG A 433 18.85 -25.73 -11.21
CA ARG A 433 18.15 -26.11 -9.98
C ARG A 433 18.13 -25.00 -8.96
N ALA A 434 19.24 -24.29 -8.74
CA ALA A 434 19.32 -23.16 -7.84
C ALA A 434 18.36 -22.04 -8.28
N PHE A 435 18.34 -21.71 -9.59
CA PHE A 435 17.46 -20.69 -10.12
C PHE A 435 15.98 -21.08 -9.97
N LEU A 436 15.60 -22.29 -10.39
CA LEU A 436 14.20 -22.74 -10.33
C LEU A 436 13.72 -22.98 -8.90
N SER A 437 14.58 -23.50 -8.02
CA SER A 437 14.25 -23.74 -6.61
C SER A 437 13.93 -22.45 -5.87
N SER A 438 14.74 -21.41 -6.01
CA SER A 438 14.45 -20.11 -5.44
C SER A 438 13.26 -19.43 -6.15
N GLY A 439 13.17 -19.55 -7.48
CA GLY A 439 12.08 -19.01 -8.29
C GLY A 439 10.72 -19.63 -7.98
N SER A 440 10.67 -20.88 -7.49
CA SER A 440 9.40 -21.54 -7.14
C SER A 440 8.60 -20.79 -6.06
N THR A 441 9.26 -19.92 -5.26
CA THR A 441 8.60 -18.99 -4.33
C THR A 441 7.54 -18.13 -5.03
N ALA A 442 7.80 -17.73 -6.28
CA ALA A 442 6.83 -16.97 -7.08
C ALA A 442 5.60 -17.80 -7.48
N GLY A 443 5.76 -19.11 -7.67
CA GLY A 443 4.63 -20.02 -7.90
C GLY A 443 3.67 -20.07 -6.71
N TYR A 444 4.21 -20.14 -5.49
CA TYR A 444 3.41 -20.06 -4.27
C TYR A 444 2.73 -18.71 -4.11
N LEU A 445 3.41 -17.62 -4.46
CA LEU A 445 2.83 -16.29 -4.50
C LEU A 445 1.63 -16.23 -5.46
N PHE A 446 1.73 -16.80 -6.65
CA PHE A 446 0.64 -16.85 -7.62
C PHE A 446 -0.58 -17.61 -7.08
N VAL A 447 -0.36 -18.79 -6.51
CA VAL A 447 -1.43 -19.60 -5.88
C VAL A 447 -2.10 -18.80 -4.75
N TYR A 448 -1.32 -18.08 -3.97
CA TYR A 448 -1.86 -17.24 -2.91
C TYR A 448 -2.69 -16.06 -3.45
N CYS A 449 -2.25 -15.40 -4.52
CA CYS A 449 -3.03 -14.34 -5.17
C CYS A 449 -4.37 -14.86 -5.73
N CYS A 450 -4.39 -16.08 -6.29
CA CYS A 450 -5.63 -16.74 -6.71
C CYS A 450 -6.56 -17.01 -5.52
N HIS A 451 -6.02 -17.52 -4.41
CA HIS A 451 -6.79 -17.73 -3.18
C HIS A 451 -7.35 -16.43 -2.63
N TYR A 452 -6.55 -15.36 -2.59
CA TYR A 452 -6.97 -14.04 -2.13
C TYR A 452 -8.11 -13.47 -2.99
N PHE A 453 -8.03 -13.62 -4.32
CA PHE A 453 -9.08 -13.22 -5.23
C PHE A 453 -10.42 -13.89 -4.91
N VAL A 454 -10.41 -15.20 -4.69
CA VAL A 454 -11.65 -15.98 -4.43
C VAL A 454 -12.23 -15.69 -3.04
N THR A 455 -11.38 -15.45 -2.03
CA THR A 455 -11.82 -15.39 -0.61
C THR A 455 -12.06 -13.97 -0.10
N LYS A 456 -11.41 -12.97 -0.68
CA LYS A 456 -11.42 -11.59 -0.17
C LYS A 456 -11.97 -10.57 -1.14
N LEU A 457 -11.85 -10.81 -2.44
CA LEU A 457 -12.32 -9.89 -3.46
C LEU A 457 -13.66 -10.39 -4.04
N ASN A 458 -14.68 -9.54 -3.98
CA ASN A 458 -16.00 -9.82 -4.55
C ASN A 458 -16.13 -9.15 -5.93
N ILE A 459 -15.22 -9.48 -6.85
CA ILE A 459 -15.20 -8.90 -8.20
C ILE A 459 -16.10 -9.74 -9.11
N GLU A 460 -17.23 -9.20 -9.53
CA GLU A 460 -18.17 -9.86 -10.44
C GLU A 460 -17.90 -9.49 -11.93
N ASP A 461 -17.19 -8.37 -12.18
CA ASP A 461 -16.96 -7.88 -13.53
C ASP A 461 -15.82 -8.62 -14.24
N ALA A 462 -16.11 -9.13 -15.44
CA ALA A 462 -15.14 -9.89 -16.25
C ALA A 462 -13.91 -9.06 -16.64
N ALA A 463 -14.09 -7.76 -16.94
CA ALA A 463 -12.97 -6.89 -17.31
C ALA A 463 -12.01 -6.67 -16.14
N SER A 464 -12.54 -6.45 -14.93
CA SER A 464 -11.77 -6.30 -13.70
C SER A 464 -11.03 -7.58 -13.33
N THR A 465 -11.68 -8.74 -13.49
CA THR A 465 -11.04 -10.05 -13.29
C THR A 465 -9.86 -10.27 -14.23
N PHE A 466 -10.04 -9.98 -15.52
CA PHE A 466 -8.96 -10.10 -16.50
C PHE A 466 -7.78 -9.16 -16.19
N LEU A 467 -8.05 -7.92 -15.80
CA LEU A 467 -7.04 -6.96 -15.36
C LEU A 467 -6.28 -7.44 -14.14
N TYR A 468 -6.98 -7.95 -13.12
CA TYR A 468 -6.36 -8.48 -11.90
C TYR A 468 -5.36 -9.60 -12.22
N PHE A 469 -5.79 -10.62 -12.96
CA PHE A 469 -4.90 -11.73 -13.31
C PHE A 469 -3.78 -11.32 -14.26
N GLY A 470 -4.01 -10.38 -15.18
CA GLY A 470 -2.99 -9.83 -16.07
C GLY A 470 -1.86 -9.14 -15.31
N TYR A 471 -2.19 -8.23 -14.39
CA TYR A 471 -1.20 -7.56 -13.55
C TYR A 471 -0.53 -8.53 -12.57
N THR A 472 -1.28 -9.44 -11.97
CA THR A 472 -0.74 -10.47 -11.07
C THR A 472 0.28 -11.34 -11.80
N PHE A 473 0.00 -11.77 -13.03
CA PHE A 473 0.94 -12.57 -13.81
C PHE A 473 2.24 -11.83 -14.10
N ILE A 474 2.16 -10.55 -14.51
CA ILE A 474 3.35 -9.73 -14.75
C ILE A 474 4.19 -9.57 -13.48
N MET A 475 3.55 -9.27 -12.35
CA MET A 475 4.23 -9.09 -11.06
C MET A 475 4.87 -10.40 -10.58
N VAL A 476 4.18 -11.52 -10.69
CA VAL A 476 4.71 -12.84 -10.34
C VAL A 476 5.87 -13.25 -11.23
N PHE A 477 5.82 -12.93 -12.52
CA PHE A 477 6.92 -13.21 -13.44
C PHE A 477 8.18 -12.40 -13.09
N LEU A 478 8.04 -11.10 -12.80
CA LEU A 478 9.14 -10.26 -12.34
C LEU A 478 9.72 -10.76 -11.00
N PHE A 479 8.84 -11.17 -10.10
CA PHE A 479 9.24 -11.75 -8.81
C PHE A 479 9.96 -13.09 -8.97
N PHE A 480 9.55 -13.93 -9.93
CA PHE A 480 10.24 -15.18 -10.29
C PHE A 480 11.68 -14.91 -10.77
N LEU A 481 11.86 -13.94 -11.66
CA LEU A 481 13.19 -13.56 -12.13
C LEU A 481 14.05 -13.01 -10.98
N LEU A 482 13.48 -12.19 -10.10
CA LEU A 482 14.19 -11.62 -8.97
C LEU A 482 14.65 -12.69 -7.98
N THR A 483 13.74 -13.54 -7.50
CA THR A 483 14.06 -14.58 -6.52
C THR A 483 14.99 -15.64 -7.12
N GLY A 484 14.77 -16.02 -8.37
CA GLY A 484 15.64 -16.95 -9.10
C GLY A 484 17.07 -16.44 -9.23
N THR A 485 17.25 -15.16 -9.58
CA THR A 485 18.59 -14.55 -9.68
C THR A 485 19.30 -14.45 -8.33
N ILE A 486 18.56 -14.12 -7.24
CA ILE A 486 19.11 -14.10 -5.88
C ILE A 486 19.64 -15.49 -5.49
N GLY A 487 18.82 -16.52 -5.67
CA GLY A 487 19.21 -17.91 -5.36
C GLY A 487 20.39 -18.38 -6.20
N PHE A 488 20.38 -18.11 -7.50
CA PHE A 488 21.49 -18.44 -8.39
C PHE A 488 22.80 -17.77 -7.95
N MET A 489 22.78 -16.45 -7.66
CA MET A 489 23.97 -15.71 -7.24
C MET A 489 24.50 -16.23 -5.90
N ALA A 490 23.64 -16.54 -4.96
CA ALA A 490 24.01 -17.11 -3.66
C ALA A 490 24.71 -18.49 -3.84
N CYS A 491 24.13 -19.37 -4.66
CA CYS A 491 24.74 -20.67 -4.95
C CYS A 491 26.03 -20.55 -5.76
N PHE A 492 26.09 -19.66 -6.72
CA PHE A 492 27.31 -19.40 -7.48
C PHE A 492 28.48 -18.99 -6.57
N TRP A 493 28.22 -18.04 -5.65
CA TRP A 493 29.21 -17.64 -4.66
C TRP A 493 29.62 -18.79 -3.75
N PHE A 494 28.65 -19.59 -3.27
CA PHE A 494 28.89 -20.75 -2.42
C PHE A 494 29.73 -21.82 -3.12
N VAL A 495 29.35 -22.23 -4.31
CA VAL A 495 30.08 -23.23 -5.11
C VAL A 495 31.51 -22.76 -5.42
N ARG A 496 31.65 -21.49 -5.85
CA ARG A 496 32.99 -20.92 -6.10
C ARG A 496 33.86 -20.94 -4.86
N LYS A 497 33.27 -20.67 -3.68
CA LYS A 497 34.02 -20.68 -2.42
C LYS A 497 34.46 -22.09 -2.03
N ILE A 498 33.59 -23.09 -2.19
CA ILE A 498 33.92 -24.50 -1.92
C ILE A 498 35.07 -24.94 -2.84
N TYR A 499 34.91 -24.80 -4.15
CA TYR A 499 35.92 -25.26 -5.11
C TYR A 499 37.22 -24.47 -5.08
N SER A 500 37.26 -23.24 -4.53
CA SER A 500 38.49 -22.50 -4.30
C SER A 500 39.33 -23.04 -3.14
N VAL A 501 38.73 -23.84 -2.24
CA VAL A 501 39.39 -24.33 -1.02
C VAL A 501 39.67 -25.84 -1.14
N VAL A 502 38.88 -26.60 -1.91
CA VAL A 502 39.07 -28.01 -2.17
C VAL A 502 40.13 -28.17 -3.27
N LYS A 503 41.25 -28.79 -2.95
CA LYS A 503 42.20 -29.28 -3.93
C LYS A 503 41.62 -30.56 -4.52
N VAL A 504 41.48 -30.62 -5.84
CA VAL A 504 41.08 -31.79 -6.57
C VAL A 504 42.30 -32.37 -7.25
N ASP A 505 42.59 -33.64 -6.94
CA ASP A 505 43.64 -34.42 -7.59
C ASP A 505 43.33 -34.67 -9.07
#